data_f071f4aa800fca007cd7cf14699ef382
#
_entry.id   f071f4aa800fca007cd7cf14699ef382
#
_cell.length_a   1.000
_cell.length_b   1.000
_cell.length_c   1.000
_cell.angle_alpha   90.00
_cell.angle_beta   90.00
_cell.angle_gamma   90.00
#
_symmetry.space_group_name_H-M   'P 1'
#
loop_
_entity.id
_entity.type
_entity.pdbx_description
1 polymer ?
#
loop_
_entity_poly.entity_id
_entity_poly.type
_entity_poly.pdbx_seq_one_letter_code
_entity_poly.pdbx_strand_id
1 'polypeptide(L)'
;MLELVASNCAMELDFVDICPESDGGLAAPRAPSEIEPGASGEDVLNGGALVRDKAGVDRTEAFVRGAQLACAKAREKSTRFALLKAKSPSCGVHVIYDGTFSGRLTCGRGVAAAALQAMGVQCFDETELGALAALLQTEALNTANADGKADSLK
;
A
#
# COMPACT_ATOMS: atom_id res chain seq x y z
N MET A 1 -11.19 5.89 -11.49
CA MET A 1 -10.20 6.86 -10.98
C MET A 1 -8.76 6.55 -11.40
N LEU A 2 -8.48 5.35 -11.89
CA LEU A 2 -7.16 4.95 -12.44
C LEU A 2 -6.87 5.49 -13.85
N GLU A 3 -7.89 5.81 -14.64
CA GLU A 3 -7.72 6.35 -16.00
C GLU A 3 -7.09 7.75 -16.08
N LEU A 4 -7.16 8.55 -15.01
CA LEU A 4 -6.60 9.91 -14.98
C LEU A 4 -5.07 9.94 -14.87
N VAL A 5 -4.43 8.89 -14.36
CA VAL A 5 -2.97 8.79 -14.27
C VAL A 5 -2.37 8.30 -15.60
N ALA A 6 -3.08 7.45 -16.33
CA ALA A 6 -2.61 6.89 -17.61
C ALA A 6 -2.66 7.88 -18.78
N SER A 7 -3.56 8.85 -18.78
CA SER A 7 -3.75 9.75 -19.93
C SER A 7 -2.70 10.84 -20.09
N ASN A 8 -1.85 11.08 -19.09
CA ASN A 8 -0.81 12.12 -19.14
C ASN A 8 0.63 11.59 -19.12
N CYS A 9 0.83 10.29 -19.09
CA CYS A 9 2.16 9.69 -19.09
C CYS A 9 2.35 8.86 -20.36
N ALA A 10 3.38 9.16 -21.13
CA ALA A 10 3.77 8.39 -22.32
C ALA A 10 4.37 7.01 -21.96
N MET A 11 4.27 6.60 -20.70
CA MET A 11 4.80 5.35 -20.17
C MET A 11 3.68 4.33 -20.04
N GLU A 12 3.89 3.14 -20.58
CA GLU A 12 3.02 1.99 -20.35
C GLU A 12 3.21 1.52 -18.89
N LEU A 13 2.16 1.65 -18.08
CA LEU A 13 2.16 1.23 -16.69
C LEU A 13 1.50 -0.15 -16.58
N ASP A 14 2.19 -1.11 -16.00
CA ASP A 14 1.62 -2.40 -15.64
C ASP A 14 1.03 -2.30 -14.22
N PHE A 15 -0.30 -2.41 -14.12
CA PHE A 15 -1.01 -2.33 -12.85
C PHE A 15 -1.29 -3.71 -12.28
N VAL A 16 -1.09 -3.85 -10.98
CA VAL A 16 -1.43 -5.06 -10.22
C VAL A 16 -2.43 -4.69 -9.15
N ASP A 17 -3.65 -5.17 -9.29
CA ASP A 17 -4.67 -4.98 -8.27
C ASP A 17 -4.44 -5.90 -7.07
N ILE A 18 -4.50 -5.30 -5.89
CA ILE A 18 -4.44 -6.02 -4.62
C ILE A 18 -5.53 -5.53 -3.67
N CYS A 19 -6.10 -6.45 -2.92
CA CYS A 19 -6.93 -6.15 -1.75
C CYS A 19 -6.45 -7.01 -0.58
N PRO A 20 -5.47 -6.54 0.22
CA PRO A 20 -4.86 -7.37 1.26
C PRO A 20 -5.87 -7.96 2.24
N GLU A 21 -6.95 -7.23 2.55
CA GLU A 21 -8.00 -7.73 3.43
C GLU A 21 -8.77 -8.91 2.82
N SER A 22 -9.19 -8.80 1.56
CA SER A 22 -9.90 -9.89 0.86
C SER A 22 -8.96 -11.04 0.51
N ASP A 23 -7.75 -10.73 0.05
CA ASP A 23 -6.72 -11.73 -0.25
C ASP A 23 -6.30 -12.47 1.03
N GLY A 24 -6.30 -11.79 2.18
CA GLY A 24 -6.09 -12.37 3.51
C GLY A 24 -7.23 -13.28 4.01
N GLY A 25 -8.35 -13.35 3.30
CA GLY A 25 -9.47 -14.23 3.59
C GLY A 25 -10.63 -13.59 4.33
N LEU A 26 -10.67 -12.26 4.42
CA LEU A 26 -11.84 -11.57 4.97
C LEU A 26 -12.94 -11.46 3.91
N ALA A 27 -14.16 -11.82 4.29
CA ALA A 27 -15.33 -11.70 3.44
C ALA A 27 -15.65 -10.21 3.12
N ALA A 28 -16.35 -9.95 2.03
CA ALA A 28 -16.93 -8.66 1.71
C ALA A 28 -18.45 -8.82 1.53
N PRO A 29 -19.30 -7.99 2.16
CA PRO A 29 -18.97 -6.91 3.09
C PRO A 29 -18.47 -7.43 4.45
N ARG A 30 -17.70 -6.59 5.17
CA ARG A 30 -17.14 -6.93 6.48
C ARG A 30 -17.27 -5.79 7.48
N ALA A 31 -17.24 -6.15 8.78
CA ALA A 31 -17.18 -5.14 9.83
C ALA A 31 -15.87 -4.35 9.76
N PRO A 32 -15.89 -3.05 10.06
CA PRO A 32 -14.68 -2.25 10.20
C PRO A 32 -13.72 -2.88 11.20
N SER A 33 -12.43 -2.84 10.87
CA SER A 33 -11.36 -3.29 11.75
C SER A 33 -10.39 -2.15 12.02
N GLU A 34 -9.75 -2.15 13.19
CA GLU A 34 -8.71 -1.19 13.56
C GLU A 34 -7.56 -1.93 14.25
N ILE A 35 -6.35 -1.37 14.15
CA ILE A 35 -5.19 -1.81 14.93
C ILE A 35 -5.38 -1.32 16.36
N GLU A 36 -4.95 -2.09 17.34
CA GLU A 36 -5.06 -1.74 18.76
C GLU A 36 -4.48 -0.35 19.06
N PRO A 37 -5.05 0.39 20.04
CA PRO A 37 -4.61 1.75 20.36
C PRO A 37 -3.12 1.83 20.68
N GLY A 38 -2.46 2.85 20.11
CA GLY A 38 -1.04 3.11 20.32
C GLY A 38 -0.09 2.25 19.49
N ALA A 39 -0.62 1.38 18.63
CA ALA A 39 0.16 0.51 17.75
C ALA A 39 -0.03 0.84 16.28
N SER A 40 0.86 0.31 15.45
CA SER A 40 0.85 0.43 14.00
C SER A 40 1.02 -0.93 13.32
N GLY A 41 1.01 -0.95 11.99
CA GLY A 41 1.21 -2.17 11.21
C GLY A 41 2.53 -2.88 11.48
N GLU A 42 3.58 -2.14 11.81
CA GLU A 42 4.87 -2.69 12.20
C GLU A 42 4.76 -3.52 13.48
N ASP A 43 4.01 -3.03 14.47
CA ASP A 43 3.80 -3.74 15.73
C ASP A 43 3.00 -5.02 15.50
N VAL A 44 2.00 -4.98 14.62
CA VAL A 44 1.21 -6.16 14.23
C VAL A 44 2.10 -7.20 13.53
N LEU A 45 2.94 -6.79 12.59
CA LEU A 45 3.86 -7.69 11.88
C LEU A 45 4.88 -8.35 12.82
N ASN A 46 5.27 -7.66 13.87
CA ASN A 46 6.20 -8.16 14.89
C ASN A 46 5.50 -8.98 16.01
N GLY A 47 4.18 -9.13 15.94
CA GLY A 47 3.41 -9.87 16.94
C GLY A 47 3.18 -9.10 18.26
N GLY A 48 3.42 -7.79 18.26
CA GLY A 48 3.28 -6.90 19.43
C GLY A 48 1.91 -6.25 19.57
N ALA A 49 1.05 -6.36 18.54
CA ALA A 49 -0.29 -5.77 18.55
C ALA A 49 -1.28 -6.62 17.72
N LEU A 50 -2.56 -6.41 17.95
CA LEU A 50 -3.63 -7.11 17.26
C LEU A 50 -4.44 -6.16 16.38
N VAL A 51 -5.09 -6.73 15.37
CA VAL A 51 -6.14 -6.08 14.59
C VAL A 51 -7.48 -6.68 15.03
N ARG A 52 -8.41 -5.85 15.47
CA ARG A 52 -9.74 -6.29 15.89
C ARG A 52 -10.82 -5.65 15.03
N ASP A 53 -11.90 -6.38 14.80
CA ASP A 53 -13.09 -5.76 14.22
C ASP A 53 -13.92 -5.07 15.31
N LYS A 54 -14.94 -4.31 14.88
CA LYS A 54 -15.83 -3.56 15.79
C LYS A 54 -16.58 -4.44 16.80
N ALA A 55 -16.72 -5.74 16.53
CA ALA A 55 -17.30 -6.72 17.45
C ALA A 55 -16.26 -7.29 18.44
N GLY A 56 -14.98 -6.88 18.34
CA GLY A 56 -13.88 -7.33 19.17
C GLY A 56 -13.23 -8.64 18.70
N VAL A 57 -13.63 -9.15 17.53
CA VAL A 57 -13.05 -10.39 16.99
C VAL A 57 -11.64 -10.10 16.47
N ASP A 58 -10.70 -10.95 16.85
CA ASP A 58 -9.32 -10.90 16.36
C ASP A 58 -9.25 -11.24 14.86
N ARG A 59 -8.70 -10.34 14.08
CA ARG A 59 -8.51 -10.45 12.63
C ARG A 59 -7.03 -10.44 12.23
N THR A 60 -6.13 -10.44 13.19
CA THR A 60 -4.69 -10.26 13.00
C THR A 60 -4.12 -11.21 11.96
N GLU A 61 -4.44 -12.49 12.02
CA GLU A 61 -3.94 -13.49 11.06
C GLU A 61 -4.31 -13.16 9.62
N ALA A 62 -5.56 -12.73 9.39
CA ALA A 62 -6.02 -12.35 8.05
C ALA A 62 -5.27 -11.12 7.51
N PHE A 63 -5.03 -10.11 8.36
CA PHE A 63 -4.27 -8.92 7.98
C PHE A 63 -2.79 -9.24 7.69
N VAL A 64 -2.15 -10.05 8.50
CA VAL A 64 -0.76 -10.49 8.29
C VAL A 64 -0.65 -11.31 7.00
N ARG A 65 -1.56 -12.26 6.78
CA ARG A 65 -1.59 -13.06 5.55
C ARG A 65 -1.82 -12.19 4.31
N GLY A 66 -2.72 -11.23 4.39
CA GLY A 66 -2.97 -10.27 3.30
C GLY A 66 -1.75 -9.43 2.96
N ALA A 67 -1.02 -8.97 3.98
CA ALA A 67 0.24 -8.25 3.80
C ALA A 67 1.32 -9.12 3.13
N GLN A 68 1.43 -10.38 3.55
CA GLN A 68 2.37 -11.34 2.94
C GLN A 68 2.07 -11.59 1.46
N LEU A 69 0.78 -11.75 1.10
CA LEU A 69 0.35 -11.93 -0.28
C LEU A 69 0.60 -10.68 -1.12
N ALA A 70 0.36 -9.48 -0.57
CA ALA A 70 0.70 -8.22 -1.24
C ALA A 70 2.20 -8.12 -1.52
N CYS A 71 3.04 -8.46 -0.55
CA CYS A 71 4.49 -8.50 -0.71
C CYS A 71 4.94 -9.54 -1.76
N ALA A 72 4.31 -10.72 -1.79
CA ALA A 72 4.61 -11.75 -2.78
C ALA A 72 4.29 -11.27 -4.21
N LYS A 73 3.11 -10.66 -4.42
CA LYS A 73 2.73 -10.05 -5.71
C LYS A 73 3.68 -8.92 -6.11
N ALA A 74 4.02 -8.03 -5.17
CA ALA A 74 4.94 -6.92 -5.42
C ALA A 74 6.33 -7.42 -5.84
N ARG A 75 6.82 -8.48 -5.23
CA ARG A 75 8.11 -9.12 -5.59
C ARG A 75 8.05 -9.78 -6.95
N GLU A 76 7.00 -10.56 -7.23
CA GLU A 76 6.79 -11.23 -8.53
C GLU A 76 6.79 -10.24 -9.69
N LYS A 77 6.15 -9.09 -9.50
CA LYS A 77 6.02 -8.03 -10.51
C LYS A 77 7.11 -6.97 -10.45
N SER A 78 8.08 -7.10 -9.56
CA SER A 78 9.13 -6.10 -9.34
C SER A 78 8.55 -4.69 -9.11
N THR A 79 7.46 -4.62 -8.34
CA THR A 79 6.71 -3.40 -8.08
C THR A 79 7.56 -2.42 -7.27
N ARG A 80 7.68 -1.19 -7.75
CA ARG A 80 8.42 -0.11 -7.10
C ARG A 80 7.53 0.86 -6.35
N PHE A 81 6.30 1.03 -6.81
CA PHE A 81 5.33 2.00 -6.30
C PHE A 81 4.01 1.31 -5.99
N ALA A 82 3.38 1.69 -4.89
CA ALA A 82 2.04 1.23 -4.52
C ALA A 82 1.14 2.43 -4.22
N LEU A 83 -0.03 2.45 -4.83
CA LEU A 83 -1.10 3.39 -4.50
C LEU A 83 -2.11 2.67 -3.61
N LEU A 84 -2.22 3.11 -2.38
CA LEU A 84 -2.96 2.43 -1.32
C LEU A 84 -4.10 3.32 -0.81
N LYS A 85 -5.09 2.70 -0.16
CA LYS A 85 -6.22 3.41 0.44
C LYS A 85 -5.83 4.05 1.77
N ALA A 86 -5.99 5.37 1.90
CA ALA A 86 -5.73 6.11 3.14
C ALA A 86 -6.56 5.58 4.32
N LYS A 87 -6.03 5.74 5.52
CA LYS A 87 -6.69 5.47 6.82
C LYS A 87 -7.02 3.99 7.11
N SER A 88 -6.82 3.10 6.15
CA SER A 88 -7.12 1.67 6.35
C SER A 88 -6.13 1.02 7.32
N PRO A 89 -6.57 0.11 8.20
CA PRO A 89 -5.68 -0.69 9.05
C PRO A 89 -4.76 -1.62 8.25
N SER A 90 -5.07 -1.86 6.98
CA SER A 90 -4.22 -2.62 6.06
C SER A 90 -3.34 -1.70 5.22
N CYS A 91 -3.94 -0.70 4.56
CA CYS A 91 -3.34 0.07 3.49
C CYS A 91 -2.92 1.50 3.87
N GLY A 92 -3.30 2.02 5.04
CA GLY A 92 -2.97 3.38 5.46
C GLY A 92 -1.46 3.64 5.40
N VAL A 93 -1.05 4.72 4.73
CA VAL A 93 0.38 5.03 4.51
C VAL A 93 0.94 5.93 5.61
N HIS A 94 0.17 6.93 6.02
CA HIS A 94 0.60 7.96 6.97
C HIS A 94 -0.20 7.99 8.25
N VAL A 95 -1.51 7.76 8.13
CA VAL A 95 -2.47 7.78 9.22
C VAL A 95 -3.40 6.59 9.15
N ILE A 96 -3.81 6.12 10.31
CA ILE A 96 -4.79 5.04 10.50
C ILE A 96 -5.80 5.44 11.57
N TYR A 97 -6.91 4.75 11.68
CA TYR A 97 -7.79 4.90 12.83
C TYR A 97 -7.10 4.46 14.11
N ASP A 98 -7.41 5.12 15.23
CA ASP A 98 -6.65 5.02 16.49
C ASP A 98 -6.94 3.77 17.35
N GLY A 99 -7.73 2.83 16.84
CA GLY A 99 -8.08 1.59 17.54
C GLY A 99 -9.24 1.70 18.50
N THR A 100 -9.87 2.88 18.62
CA THR A 100 -10.99 3.12 19.55
C THR A 100 -12.36 3.05 18.89
N PHE A 101 -12.43 2.86 17.58
CA PHE A 101 -13.67 2.90 16.77
C PHE A 101 -14.47 4.19 16.93
N SER A 102 -13.80 5.29 17.29
CA SER A 102 -14.39 6.62 17.48
C SER A 102 -14.29 7.53 16.26
N GLY A 103 -13.65 7.05 15.19
CA GLY A 103 -13.37 7.84 13.98
C GLY A 103 -12.15 8.74 14.09
N ARG A 104 -11.42 8.70 15.21
CA ARG A 104 -10.17 9.46 15.38
C ARG A 104 -9.03 8.79 14.62
N LEU A 105 -8.10 9.62 14.15
CA LEU A 105 -6.91 9.20 13.42
C LEU A 105 -5.66 9.38 14.29
N THR A 106 -4.69 8.53 14.05
CA THR A 106 -3.35 8.60 14.63
C THR A 106 -2.30 8.41 13.53
N CYS A 107 -1.09 8.95 13.75
CA CYS A 107 0.04 8.65 12.87
C CYS A 107 0.38 7.16 12.98
N GLY A 108 0.57 6.52 11.86
CA GLY A 108 0.90 5.10 11.77
C GLY A 108 0.59 4.53 10.40
N ARG A 109 0.98 3.29 10.20
CA ARG A 109 0.76 2.57 8.94
C ARG A 109 -0.13 1.36 9.16
N GLY A 110 -0.87 1.00 8.12
CA GLY A 110 -1.56 -0.28 8.04
C GLY A 110 -0.58 -1.43 7.83
N VAL A 111 -1.04 -2.63 8.09
CA VAL A 111 -0.19 -3.84 8.11
C VAL A 111 0.47 -4.11 6.76
N ALA A 112 -0.30 -4.03 5.65
CA ALA A 112 0.24 -4.23 4.31
C ALA A 112 1.14 -3.07 3.85
N ALA A 113 0.80 -1.82 4.20
CA ALA A 113 1.64 -0.66 3.91
C ALA A 113 3.00 -0.79 4.59
N ALA A 114 3.03 -1.16 5.87
CA ALA A 114 4.26 -1.37 6.62
C ALA A 114 5.13 -2.49 5.99
N ALA A 115 4.51 -3.61 5.62
CA ALA A 115 5.22 -4.73 4.99
C ALA A 115 5.81 -4.36 3.61
N LEU A 116 5.05 -3.66 2.76
CA LEU A 116 5.50 -3.21 1.44
C LEU A 116 6.65 -2.20 1.57
N GLN A 117 6.56 -1.25 2.48
CA GLN A 117 7.65 -0.28 2.71
C GLN A 117 8.91 -0.95 3.25
N ALA A 118 8.78 -1.94 4.12
CA ALA A 118 9.92 -2.69 4.65
C ALA A 118 10.71 -3.44 3.56
N MET A 119 10.06 -3.80 2.45
CA MET A 119 10.75 -4.41 1.29
C MET A 119 11.19 -3.40 0.22
N GLY A 120 11.05 -2.09 0.47
CA GLY A 120 11.53 -1.03 -0.41
C GLY A 120 10.51 -0.51 -1.42
N VAL A 121 9.24 -0.92 -1.35
CA VAL A 121 8.18 -0.34 -2.19
C VAL A 121 7.81 1.05 -1.67
N GLN A 122 7.81 2.05 -2.54
CA GLN A 122 7.33 3.39 -2.23
C GLN A 122 5.81 3.40 -2.22
N CYS A 123 5.21 3.69 -1.05
CA CYS A 123 3.77 3.69 -0.88
C CYS A 123 3.23 5.12 -0.86
N PHE A 124 2.15 5.32 -1.60
CA PHE A 124 1.37 6.56 -1.69
C PHE A 124 -0.09 6.26 -1.39
N ASP A 125 -0.82 7.23 -0.91
CA ASP A 125 -2.28 7.13 -0.82
C ASP A 125 -2.99 8.03 -1.85
N GLU A 126 -4.30 7.96 -1.91
CA GLU A 126 -5.10 8.71 -2.89
C GLU A 126 -4.99 10.24 -2.77
N THR A 127 -4.44 10.75 -1.68
CA THR A 127 -4.18 12.19 -1.51
C THR A 127 -2.88 12.63 -2.15
N GLU A 128 -2.01 11.69 -2.54
CA GLU A 128 -0.68 11.91 -3.07
C GLU A 128 -0.56 11.60 -4.59
N LEU A 129 -1.68 11.49 -5.29
CA LEU A 129 -1.71 11.17 -6.72
C LEU A 129 -0.84 12.11 -7.58
N GLY A 130 -0.80 13.39 -7.23
CA GLY A 130 0.05 14.37 -7.92
C GLY A 130 1.54 14.09 -7.75
N ALA A 131 1.97 13.72 -6.55
CA ALA A 131 3.35 13.38 -6.24
C ALA A 131 3.77 12.08 -6.95
N LEU A 132 2.91 11.06 -6.94
CA LEU A 132 3.14 9.81 -7.66
C LEU A 132 3.25 10.05 -9.16
N ALA A 133 2.35 10.84 -9.76
CA ALA A 133 2.38 11.16 -11.18
C ALA A 133 3.69 11.89 -11.58
N ALA A 134 4.13 12.87 -10.79
CA ALA A 134 5.39 13.59 -11.04
C ALA A 134 6.60 12.65 -10.98
N LEU A 135 6.61 11.72 -10.03
CA LEU A 135 7.69 10.74 -9.89
C LEU A 135 7.74 9.78 -11.08
N LEU A 136 6.59 9.25 -11.52
CA LEU A 136 6.50 8.39 -12.70
C LEU A 136 6.95 9.09 -13.97
N GLN A 137 6.65 10.37 -14.15
CA GLN A 137 7.15 11.18 -15.28
C GLN A 137 8.67 11.32 -15.26
N THR A 138 9.25 11.58 -14.08
CA THR A 138 10.71 11.68 -13.92
C THR A 138 11.41 10.36 -14.25
N GLU A 139 10.85 9.25 -13.82
CA GLU A 139 11.37 7.91 -14.13
C GLU A 139 11.33 7.62 -15.65
N ALA A 140 10.23 7.96 -16.32
CA ALA A 140 10.10 7.80 -17.77
C ALA A 140 11.15 8.59 -18.55
N LEU A 141 11.44 9.84 -18.14
CA LEU A 141 12.46 10.67 -18.77
C LEU A 141 13.87 10.10 -18.56
N ASN A 142 14.15 9.56 -17.38
CA ASN A 142 15.45 8.97 -17.07
C ASN A 142 15.70 7.70 -17.90
N THR A 143 14.67 6.88 -18.10
CA THR A 143 14.74 5.66 -18.92
C THR A 143 14.99 6.01 -20.39
N ALA A 144 14.26 6.98 -20.94
CA ALA A 144 14.43 7.42 -22.31
C ALA A 144 15.84 8.01 -22.59
N ASN A 145 16.42 8.71 -21.60
CA ASN A 145 17.78 9.24 -21.71
C ASN A 145 18.87 8.16 -21.60
N ALA A 146 18.61 7.07 -20.90
CA ALA A 146 19.53 5.94 -20.78
C ALA A 146 19.62 5.16 -22.11
N ASP A 147 18.48 4.95 -22.77
CA ASP A 147 18.42 4.26 -24.07
C ASP A 147 19.02 5.09 -25.22
N GLY A 148 18.84 6.43 -25.18
CA GLY A 148 19.42 7.35 -26.19
C GLY A 148 20.93 7.47 -26.12
N LYS A 149 21.57 7.08 -25.02
CA LYS A 149 23.03 7.15 -24.86
C LYS A 149 23.76 5.90 -25.37
N ALA A 150 23.04 4.80 -25.56
CA ALA A 150 23.59 3.55 -26.07
C ALA A 150 23.78 3.57 -27.61
N ASP A 151 23.07 4.44 -28.32
CA ASP A 151 23.09 4.50 -29.78
C ASP A 151 24.13 5.51 -30.37
N SER A 152 24.84 6.27 -29.52
CA SER A 152 25.83 7.25 -29.91
C SER A 152 27.30 6.77 -29.91
N LEU A 153 27.52 5.47 -29.74
CA LEU A 153 28.85 4.86 -29.69
C LEU A 153 29.01 3.71 -30.72
N LYS A 154 28.50 3.97 -31.95
CA LYS A 154 28.87 3.14 -33.12
C LYS A 154 29.48 3.99 -34.20
#